data_19b4943804bf921069bfd39457508ead
#
_entry.id   19b4943804bf921069bfd39457508ead
#
_cell.length_a   1.000
_cell.length_b   1.000
_cell.length_c   1.000
_cell.angle_alpha   90.00
_cell.angle_beta   90.00
_cell.angle_gamma   90.00
#
_symmetry.space_group_name_H-M   'P 1'
#
loop_
_entity.id
_entity.type
_entity.pdbx_description
1 polymer ?
#
loop_
_entity_poly.entity_id
_entity_poly.type
_entity_poly.pdbx_seq_one_letter_code
_entity_poly.pdbx_strand_id
1 'polypeptide(L)'
;MIRNISYKIEVSPLIILHFPLLAPKKFLDAQIFNLRFSDPSEMTQIADKLRWYRYRHALLQSEVADRIGIDQKTYMRYEEYGRDYYPIEHMQKLAGMYDVPVESLLDDYSLFLYKGQGKQVLEARKKLKMTQKEYADKLGVQLSALKKWEQDRVKMQKATWEKYFR
;
A
#
# COMPACT_ATOMS: atom_id res chain seq x y z
N MET A 1 -8.16 -40.04 -55.25
CA MET A 1 -7.15 -39.05 -54.81
C MET A 1 -7.53 -38.55 -53.43
N ILE A 2 -6.92 -39.11 -52.41
CA ILE A 2 -7.17 -38.71 -51.00
C ILE A 2 -6.06 -37.74 -50.63
N ARG A 3 -6.44 -36.47 -50.37
CA ARG A 3 -5.48 -35.44 -49.90
C ARG A 3 -5.19 -35.67 -48.43
N ASN A 4 -3.94 -36.05 -48.11
CA ASN A 4 -3.43 -36.04 -46.73
C ASN A 4 -3.34 -34.59 -46.24
N ILE A 5 -4.21 -34.23 -45.30
CA ILE A 5 -4.10 -32.96 -44.55
C ILE A 5 -3.25 -33.26 -43.31
N SER A 6 -2.00 -32.82 -43.35
CA SER A 6 -1.09 -32.88 -42.18
C SER A 6 -1.36 -31.69 -41.30
N TYR A 7 -1.93 -31.91 -40.11
CA TYR A 7 -2.05 -30.88 -39.08
C TYR A 7 -0.72 -30.77 -38.33
N LYS A 8 -0.03 -29.68 -38.51
CA LYS A 8 1.08 -29.30 -37.62
C LYS A 8 0.48 -28.78 -36.30
N ILE A 9 0.57 -29.57 -35.24
CA ILE A 9 0.26 -29.08 -33.87
C ILE A 9 1.49 -28.30 -33.43
N GLU A 10 1.43 -26.98 -33.48
CA GLU A 10 2.40 -26.12 -32.77
C GLU A 10 2.14 -26.20 -31.27
N VAL A 11 2.96 -26.99 -30.58
CA VAL A 11 2.97 -27.01 -29.12
C VAL A 11 3.71 -25.75 -28.67
N SER A 12 2.98 -24.77 -28.18
CA SER A 12 3.60 -23.62 -27.52
C SER A 12 4.50 -24.08 -26.38
N PRO A 13 5.73 -23.55 -26.24
CA PRO A 13 6.61 -23.98 -25.18
C PRO A 13 5.94 -23.73 -23.84
N LEU A 14 5.82 -24.79 -23.04
CA LEU A 14 5.43 -24.71 -21.63
C LEU A 14 6.41 -23.75 -20.95
N ILE A 15 5.95 -22.57 -20.59
CA ILE A 15 6.72 -21.68 -19.73
C ILE A 15 6.73 -22.34 -18.35
N ILE A 16 7.80 -23.09 -18.04
CA ILE A 16 8.06 -23.60 -16.70
C ILE A 16 8.50 -22.40 -15.89
N LEU A 17 7.54 -21.74 -15.23
CA LEU A 17 7.83 -20.74 -14.21
C LEU A 17 8.51 -21.45 -13.06
N HIS A 18 9.81 -21.21 -12.90
CA HIS A 18 10.59 -21.73 -11.79
C HIS A 18 10.17 -20.96 -10.54
N PHE A 19 9.16 -21.45 -9.83
CA PHE A 19 8.79 -20.95 -8.52
C PHE A 19 9.67 -21.62 -7.48
N PRO A 20 10.39 -20.88 -6.62
CA PRO A 20 10.98 -21.47 -5.45
C PRO A 20 9.89 -22.17 -4.65
N LEU A 21 10.18 -23.34 -4.12
CA LEU A 21 9.26 -24.27 -3.43
C LEU A 21 8.39 -23.56 -2.36
N LEU A 22 7.37 -22.84 -2.81
CA LEU A 22 6.25 -22.49 -1.95
C LEU A 22 5.45 -23.78 -1.70
N ALA A 23 5.12 -24.05 -0.45
CA ALA A 23 4.19 -25.13 -0.15
C ALA A 23 2.96 -24.99 -1.07
N PRO A 24 2.41 -26.06 -1.66
CA PRO A 24 1.37 -25.99 -2.70
C PRO A 24 0.19 -25.08 -2.37
N LYS A 25 -0.21 -25.02 -1.09
CA LYS A 25 -1.28 -24.14 -0.61
C LYS A 25 -0.92 -22.64 -0.77
N LYS A 26 0.29 -22.23 -0.38
CA LYS A 26 0.73 -20.82 -0.49
C LYS A 26 0.85 -20.37 -1.93
N PHE A 27 1.22 -21.27 -2.83
CA PHE A 27 1.25 -21.03 -4.27
C PHE A 27 -0.15 -20.80 -4.83
N LEU A 28 -1.10 -21.64 -4.45
CA LEU A 28 -2.49 -21.50 -4.87
C LEU A 28 -3.11 -20.20 -4.35
N ASP A 29 -2.86 -19.86 -3.08
CA ASP A 29 -3.33 -18.60 -2.48
C ASP A 29 -2.77 -17.38 -3.24
N ALA A 30 -1.50 -17.42 -3.63
CA ALA A 30 -0.88 -16.35 -4.42
C ALA A 30 -1.48 -16.24 -5.83
N GLN A 31 -1.76 -17.37 -6.50
CA GLN A 31 -2.42 -17.36 -7.80
C GLN A 31 -3.85 -16.82 -7.73
N ILE A 32 -4.65 -17.28 -6.77
CA ILE A 32 -6.02 -16.80 -6.55
C ILE A 32 -6.00 -15.28 -6.27
N PHE A 33 -5.07 -14.83 -5.44
CA PHE A 33 -4.94 -13.40 -5.13
C PHE A 33 -4.59 -12.57 -6.38
N ASN A 34 -3.62 -13.01 -7.17
CA ASN A 34 -3.21 -12.33 -8.40
C ASN A 34 -4.28 -12.37 -9.50
N LEU A 35 -5.12 -13.40 -9.54
CA LEU A 35 -6.29 -13.45 -10.44
C LEU A 35 -7.38 -12.46 -10.03
N ARG A 36 -7.54 -12.22 -8.72
CA ARG A 36 -8.51 -11.26 -8.20
C ARG A 36 -8.08 -9.80 -8.42
N PHE A 37 -6.78 -9.54 -8.38
CA PHE A 37 -6.21 -8.20 -8.48
C PHE A 37 -5.18 -8.16 -9.61
N SER A 38 -5.55 -7.56 -10.74
CA SER A 38 -4.66 -7.40 -11.89
C SER A 38 -3.65 -6.26 -11.71
N ASP A 39 -4.05 -5.20 -11.00
CA ASP A 39 -3.26 -3.99 -10.79
C ASP A 39 -3.30 -3.54 -9.31
N PRO A 40 -2.16 -3.25 -8.68
CA PRO A 40 -2.11 -2.76 -7.31
C PRO A 40 -2.75 -1.37 -7.13
N SER A 41 -2.94 -0.59 -8.20
CA SER A 41 -3.62 0.72 -8.15
C SER A 41 -5.10 0.61 -7.77
N GLU A 42 -5.72 -0.53 -8.04
CA GLU A 42 -7.11 -0.83 -7.66
C GLU A 42 -7.28 -1.14 -6.17
N MET A 43 -6.18 -1.36 -5.46
CA MET A 43 -6.18 -1.74 -4.05
C MET A 43 -6.19 -0.54 -3.13
N THR A 44 -7.14 -0.48 -2.22
CA THR A 44 -7.25 0.59 -1.21
C THR A 44 -6.48 0.27 0.08
N GLN A 45 -6.21 -1.01 0.34
CA GLN A 45 -5.53 -1.47 1.56
C GLN A 45 -4.03 -1.69 1.31
N ILE A 46 -3.21 -1.13 2.21
CA ILE A 46 -1.74 -1.33 2.15
C ILE A 46 -1.40 -2.83 2.24
N ALA A 47 -2.11 -3.57 3.10
CA ALA A 47 -1.92 -5.02 3.26
C ALA A 47 -2.04 -5.79 1.93
N ASP A 48 -3.02 -5.45 1.09
CA ASP A 48 -3.20 -6.09 -0.22
C ASP A 48 -2.12 -5.69 -1.21
N LYS A 49 -1.72 -4.42 -1.23
CA LYS A 49 -0.60 -3.94 -2.06
C LYS A 49 0.70 -4.68 -1.71
N LEU A 50 1.01 -4.82 -0.43
CA LEU A 50 2.21 -5.52 0.03
C LEU A 50 2.18 -7.01 -0.35
N ARG A 51 1.05 -7.70 -0.18
CA ARG A 51 0.87 -9.09 -0.63
C ARG A 51 1.05 -9.21 -2.13
N TRP A 52 0.46 -8.30 -2.91
CA TRP A 52 0.53 -8.31 -4.37
C TRP A 52 1.97 -8.19 -4.84
N TYR A 53 2.74 -7.21 -4.36
CA TYR A 53 4.14 -7.05 -4.73
C TYR A 53 4.97 -8.25 -4.28
N ARG A 54 4.77 -8.75 -3.06
CA ARG A 54 5.47 -9.93 -2.57
C ARG A 54 5.21 -11.16 -3.43
N TYR A 55 3.98 -11.42 -3.79
CA TYR A 55 3.62 -12.54 -4.66
C TYR A 55 4.17 -12.40 -6.08
N ARG A 56 4.15 -11.20 -6.64
CA ARG A 56 4.75 -10.91 -7.95
C ARG A 56 6.26 -11.17 -7.98
N HIS A 57 6.94 -10.95 -6.87
CA HIS A 57 8.37 -11.23 -6.72
C HIS A 57 8.66 -12.65 -6.18
N ALA A 58 7.66 -13.51 -6.05
CA ALA A 58 7.76 -14.87 -5.54
C ALA A 58 8.48 -14.97 -4.17
N LEU A 59 8.28 -13.98 -3.29
CA LEU A 59 8.94 -13.89 -1.99
C LEU A 59 8.08 -14.45 -0.85
N LEU A 60 8.75 -15.06 0.13
CA LEU A 60 8.16 -15.37 1.43
C LEU A 60 8.15 -14.13 2.33
N GLN A 61 7.25 -14.10 3.30
CA GLN A 61 7.19 -13.00 4.28
C GLN A 61 8.49 -12.86 5.08
N SER A 62 9.16 -13.97 5.40
CA SER A 62 10.48 -13.97 6.05
C SER A 62 11.54 -13.31 5.17
N GLU A 63 11.58 -13.64 3.88
CA GLU A 63 12.56 -13.08 2.95
C GLU A 63 12.39 -11.57 2.77
N VAL A 64 11.15 -11.08 2.75
CA VAL A 64 10.88 -9.64 2.71
C VAL A 64 11.34 -8.97 4.00
N ALA A 65 11.00 -9.56 5.16
CA ALA A 65 11.41 -9.06 6.46
C ALA A 65 12.93 -8.94 6.57
N ASP A 66 13.66 -9.98 6.19
CA ASP A 66 15.12 -10.03 6.20
C ASP A 66 15.73 -8.94 5.30
N ARG A 67 15.20 -8.77 4.08
CA ARG A 67 15.71 -7.77 3.12
C ARG A 67 15.56 -6.32 3.59
N ILE A 68 14.47 -6.02 4.30
CA ILE A 68 14.26 -4.65 4.82
C ILE A 68 14.77 -4.47 6.26
N GLY A 69 15.28 -5.53 6.89
CA GLY A 69 15.90 -5.49 8.21
C GLY A 69 14.90 -5.34 9.35
N ILE A 70 13.78 -6.09 9.30
CA ILE A 70 12.79 -6.17 10.39
C ILE A 70 12.51 -7.63 10.73
N ASP A 71 11.90 -7.88 11.90
CA ASP A 71 11.48 -9.23 12.24
C ASP A 71 10.27 -9.69 11.40
N GLN A 72 10.20 -11.00 11.12
CA GLN A 72 9.15 -11.61 10.30
C GLN A 72 7.75 -11.32 10.84
N LYS A 73 7.57 -11.33 12.16
CA LYS A 73 6.28 -11.09 12.81
C LYS A 73 5.77 -9.68 12.59
N THR A 74 6.70 -8.70 12.55
CA THR A 74 6.39 -7.31 12.21
C THR A 74 5.93 -7.21 10.76
N TYR A 75 6.63 -7.86 9.81
CA TYR A 75 6.19 -7.85 8.42
C TYR A 75 4.85 -8.57 8.21
N MET A 76 4.65 -9.74 8.85
CA MET A 76 3.36 -10.44 8.80
C MET A 76 2.19 -9.53 9.19
N ARG A 77 2.36 -8.72 10.26
CA ARG A 77 1.36 -7.74 10.69
C ARG A 77 1.10 -6.63 9.66
N TYR A 78 2.04 -6.33 8.77
CA TYR A 78 1.80 -5.37 7.69
C TYR A 78 0.85 -5.92 6.62
N GLU A 79 0.78 -7.22 6.48
CA GLU A 79 -0.17 -7.88 5.58
C GLU A 79 -1.52 -8.24 6.27
N GLU A 80 -1.71 -7.88 7.54
CA GLU A 80 -2.99 -8.02 8.24
C GLU A 80 -3.86 -6.77 8.02
N TYR A 81 -5.19 -6.98 7.99
CA TYR A 81 -6.14 -5.87 7.89
C TYR A 81 -6.33 -5.14 9.23
N GLY A 82 -6.85 -3.91 9.17
CA GLY A 82 -7.18 -3.13 10.36
C GLY A 82 -5.99 -2.40 10.99
N ARG A 83 -4.86 -2.31 10.29
CA ARG A 83 -3.72 -1.53 10.74
C ARG A 83 -3.81 -0.09 10.25
N ASP A 84 -3.75 0.86 11.18
CA ASP A 84 -3.83 2.30 10.86
C ASP A 84 -2.48 3.00 10.68
N TYR A 85 -1.38 2.32 10.98
CA TYR A 85 -0.07 2.95 10.92
C TYR A 85 1.01 2.01 10.38
N TYR A 86 1.74 2.50 9.40
CA TYR A 86 2.91 1.86 8.81
C TYR A 86 4.10 2.83 8.92
N PRO A 87 5.24 2.44 9.51
CA PRO A 87 6.44 3.29 9.56
C PRO A 87 6.90 3.63 8.14
N ILE A 88 7.07 4.93 7.87
CA ILE A 88 7.40 5.38 6.52
C ILE A 88 8.75 4.85 6.04
N GLU A 89 9.72 4.70 6.96
CA GLU A 89 11.04 4.15 6.66
C GLU A 89 10.95 2.70 6.15
N HIS A 90 10.02 1.90 6.72
CA HIS A 90 9.79 0.53 6.25
C HIS A 90 9.09 0.53 4.88
N MET A 91 8.14 1.45 4.64
CA MET A 91 7.48 1.59 3.35
C MET A 91 8.46 2.05 2.26
N GLN A 92 9.39 2.95 2.57
CA GLN A 92 10.46 3.37 1.66
C GLN A 92 11.40 2.21 1.31
N LYS A 93 11.80 1.39 2.29
CA LYS A 93 12.62 0.19 2.03
C LYS A 93 11.87 -0.83 1.16
N LEU A 94 10.58 -1.07 1.43
CA LEU A 94 9.73 -1.94 0.63
C LEU A 94 9.57 -1.41 -0.80
N ALA A 95 9.33 -0.11 -0.96
CA ALA A 95 9.23 0.54 -2.25
C ALA A 95 10.54 0.40 -3.07
N GLY A 96 11.69 0.64 -2.44
CA GLY A 96 12.99 0.42 -3.07
C GLY A 96 13.25 -1.04 -3.43
N MET A 97 12.81 -2.00 -2.60
CA MET A 97 12.95 -3.42 -2.88
C MET A 97 12.07 -3.87 -4.06
N TYR A 98 10.89 -3.28 -4.21
CA TYR A 98 9.95 -3.59 -5.29
C TYR A 98 10.12 -2.72 -6.54
N ASP A 99 11.09 -1.77 -6.50
CA ASP A 99 11.35 -0.80 -7.57
C ASP A 99 10.10 0.02 -7.97
N VAL A 100 9.42 0.56 -6.97
CA VAL A 100 8.21 1.37 -7.14
C VAL A 100 8.26 2.65 -6.30
N PRO A 101 7.52 3.70 -6.68
CA PRO A 101 7.34 4.87 -5.83
C PRO A 101 6.69 4.49 -4.50
N VAL A 102 7.14 5.08 -3.39
CA VAL A 102 6.59 4.79 -2.05
C VAL A 102 5.09 5.09 -1.98
N GLU A 103 4.63 6.08 -2.73
CA GLU A 103 3.21 6.49 -2.81
C GLU A 103 2.32 5.36 -3.33
N SER A 104 2.85 4.48 -4.19
CA SER A 104 2.08 3.34 -4.70
C SER A 104 1.76 2.29 -3.63
N LEU A 105 2.54 2.25 -2.55
CA LEU A 105 2.31 1.34 -1.42
C LEU A 105 1.37 1.93 -0.37
N LEU A 106 1.17 3.26 -0.33
CA LEU A 106 0.41 3.93 0.71
C LEU A 106 -1.10 3.95 0.41
N ASP A 107 -1.92 3.99 1.46
CA ASP A 107 -3.32 4.39 1.38
C ASP A 107 -3.45 5.93 1.44
N ASP A 108 -4.64 6.45 1.20
CA ASP A 108 -4.88 7.90 1.15
C ASP A 108 -4.47 8.61 2.45
N TYR A 109 -4.73 7.99 3.60
CA TYR A 109 -4.35 8.55 4.89
C TYR A 109 -2.83 8.55 5.11
N SER A 110 -2.16 7.46 4.80
CA SER A 110 -0.70 7.37 4.90
C SER A 110 -0.02 8.31 3.90
N LEU A 111 -0.61 8.47 2.72
CA LEU A 111 -0.16 9.42 1.71
C LEU A 111 -0.34 10.88 2.18
N PHE A 112 -1.45 11.20 2.84
CA PHE A 112 -1.68 12.50 3.46
C PHE A 112 -0.60 12.82 4.51
N LEU A 113 -0.27 11.86 5.37
CA LEU A 113 0.82 12.03 6.35
C LEU A 113 2.19 12.19 5.67
N TYR A 114 2.47 11.36 4.66
CA TYR A 114 3.73 11.37 3.92
C TYR A 114 3.99 12.68 3.18
N LYS A 115 2.97 13.26 2.57
CA LYS A 115 3.03 14.56 1.86
C LYS A 115 3.09 15.78 2.78
N GLY A 116 3.09 15.57 4.10
CA GLY A 116 3.10 16.63 5.10
C GLY A 116 1.68 17.08 5.46
N GLN A 117 1.17 16.52 6.54
CA GLN A 117 -0.14 16.82 7.11
C GLN A 117 -0.33 18.32 7.35
N GLY A 118 0.66 18.96 8.01
CA GLY A 118 0.57 20.36 8.42
C GLY A 118 0.40 21.31 7.24
N LYS A 119 1.16 21.09 6.18
CA LYS A 119 1.03 21.87 4.95
C LYS A 119 -0.37 21.74 4.36
N GLN A 120 -0.92 20.54 4.26
CA GLN A 120 -2.24 20.30 3.67
C GLN A 120 -3.37 20.90 4.52
N VAL A 121 -3.28 20.80 5.86
CA VAL A 121 -4.24 21.43 6.79
C VAL A 121 -4.19 22.95 6.66
N LEU A 122 -3.00 23.54 6.60
CA LEU A 122 -2.79 24.97 6.42
C LEU A 122 -3.35 25.45 5.08
N GLU A 123 -3.08 24.74 4.00
CA GLU A 123 -3.59 25.07 2.65
C GLU A 123 -5.12 25.00 2.60
N ALA A 124 -5.73 23.96 3.20
CA ALA A 124 -7.18 23.84 3.29
C ALA A 124 -7.81 25.05 4.02
N ARG A 125 -7.23 25.48 5.14
CA ARG A 125 -7.68 26.67 5.86
C ARG A 125 -7.50 27.94 5.06
N LYS A 126 -6.33 28.15 4.45
CA LYS A 126 -6.04 29.35 3.63
C LYS A 126 -6.95 29.45 2.41
N LYS A 127 -7.27 28.32 1.77
CA LYS A 127 -8.22 28.26 0.65
C LYS A 127 -9.61 28.78 1.03
N LEU A 128 -10.00 28.56 2.29
CA LEU A 128 -11.27 29.07 2.85
C LEU A 128 -11.13 30.50 3.40
N LYS A 129 -9.95 31.12 3.35
CA LYS A 129 -9.65 32.46 3.89
C LYS A 129 -9.99 32.60 5.39
N MET A 130 -9.89 31.50 6.16
CA MET A 130 -10.23 31.45 7.59
C MET A 130 -9.00 31.65 8.47
N THR A 131 -9.20 32.30 9.63
CA THR A 131 -8.25 32.27 10.74
C THR A 131 -8.18 30.89 11.36
N GLN A 132 -7.15 30.61 12.15
CA GLN A 132 -7.04 29.31 12.84
C GLN A 132 -8.23 29.06 13.78
N LYS A 133 -8.76 30.13 14.45
CA LYS A 133 -9.90 30.01 15.34
C LYS A 133 -11.16 29.62 14.57
N GLU A 134 -11.50 30.37 13.51
CA GLU A 134 -12.68 30.10 12.68
C GLU A 134 -12.64 28.71 12.07
N TYR A 135 -11.46 28.26 11.64
CA TYR A 135 -11.31 26.93 11.06
C TYR A 135 -11.42 25.82 12.10
N ALA A 136 -10.87 26.02 13.30
CA ALA A 136 -11.05 25.09 14.40
C ALA A 136 -12.52 24.96 14.82
N ASP A 137 -13.22 26.09 14.92
CA ASP A 137 -14.67 26.15 15.23
C ASP A 137 -15.48 25.42 14.13
N LYS A 138 -15.16 25.67 12.85
CA LYS A 138 -15.79 24.99 11.71
C LYS A 138 -15.62 23.47 11.75
N LEU A 139 -14.42 22.98 12.11
CA LEU A 139 -14.14 21.55 12.24
C LEU A 139 -14.67 20.97 13.56
N GLY A 140 -15.13 21.78 14.49
CA GLY A 140 -15.53 21.32 15.82
C GLY A 140 -14.38 20.73 16.63
N VAL A 141 -13.17 21.30 16.48
CA VAL A 141 -11.95 20.86 17.19
C VAL A 141 -11.37 21.99 18.01
N GLN A 142 -10.58 21.65 19.02
CA GLN A 142 -9.89 22.67 19.81
C GLN A 142 -8.83 23.40 18.98
N LEU A 143 -8.72 24.72 19.14
CA LEU A 143 -7.71 25.54 18.49
C LEU A 143 -6.28 25.01 18.71
N SER A 144 -6.00 24.48 19.91
CA SER A 144 -4.71 23.90 20.25
C SER A 144 -4.39 22.64 19.42
N ALA A 145 -5.41 21.84 19.10
CA ALA A 145 -5.26 20.65 18.25
C ALA A 145 -4.95 21.07 16.80
N LEU A 146 -5.71 22.01 16.25
CA LEU A 146 -5.47 22.56 14.90
C LEU A 146 -4.06 23.12 14.75
N LYS A 147 -3.60 23.93 15.73
CA LYS A 147 -2.24 24.48 15.74
C LYS A 147 -1.16 23.40 15.73
N LYS A 148 -1.34 22.32 16.51
CA LYS A 148 -0.42 21.18 16.52
C LYS A 148 -0.41 20.42 15.20
N TRP A 149 -1.56 20.30 14.53
CA TRP A 149 -1.65 19.67 13.20
C TRP A 149 -0.94 20.50 12.13
N GLU A 150 -1.21 21.81 12.04
CA GLU A 150 -0.54 22.72 11.09
C GLU A 150 0.98 22.78 11.26
N GLN A 151 1.48 22.46 12.46
CA GLN A 151 2.90 22.47 12.80
C GLN A 151 3.55 21.08 12.75
N ASP A 152 2.81 20.06 12.33
CA ASP A 152 3.24 18.63 12.33
C ASP A 152 3.71 18.12 13.72
N ARG A 153 3.29 18.79 14.82
CA ARG A 153 3.69 18.39 16.18
C ARG A 153 2.96 17.15 16.67
N VAL A 154 1.76 16.90 16.15
CA VAL A 154 0.93 15.75 16.50
C VAL A 154 0.30 15.22 15.21
N LYS A 155 0.40 13.92 15.00
CA LYS A 155 -0.29 13.26 13.89
C LYS A 155 -1.81 13.29 14.11
N MET A 156 -2.55 13.65 13.08
CA MET A 156 -4.00 13.54 13.07
C MET A 156 -4.40 12.06 13.08
N GLN A 157 -5.40 11.71 13.85
CA GLN A 157 -5.94 10.35 13.84
C GLN A 157 -6.69 10.07 12.53
N LYS A 158 -6.65 8.83 12.04
CA LYS A 158 -7.29 8.43 10.78
C LYS A 158 -8.79 8.78 10.75
N ALA A 159 -9.52 8.50 11.83
CA ALA A 159 -10.94 8.87 11.93
C ALA A 159 -11.20 10.39 11.80
N THR A 160 -10.28 11.23 12.30
CA THR A 160 -10.37 12.69 12.15
C THR A 160 -10.08 13.11 10.71
N TRP A 161 -9.07 12.50 10.10
CA TRP A 161 -8.75 12.73 8.69
C TRP A 161 -9.91 12.32 7.77
N GLU A 162 -10.48 11.12 7.97
CA GLU A 162 -11.63 10.65 7.19
C GLU A 162 -12.83 11.58 7.27
N LYS A 163 -13.04 12.19 8.45
CA LYS A 163 -14.15 13.11 8.67
C LYS A 163 -14.00 14.46 7.95
N TYR A 164 -12.78 14.97 7.80
CA TYR A 164 -12.56 16.36 7.39
C TYR A 164 -11.72 16.55 6.12
N PHE A 165 -10.97 15.53 5.67
CA PHE A 165 -9.98 15.65 4.60
C PHE A 165 -10.10 14.59 3.50
N ARG A 166 -10.95 13.60 3.69
CA ARG A 166 -11.26 12.58 2.68
C ARG A 166 -12.41 13.05 1.73
#